data_7dae7951d1a21a8172b8b543b767babb
#
_entry.id   7dae7951d1a21a8172b8b543b767babb
#
_cell.length_a   1.000
_cell.length_b   1.000
_cell.length_c   1.000
_cell.angle_alpha   90.00
_cell.angle_beta   90.00
_cell.angle_gamma   90.00
#
_symmetry.space_group_name_H-M   'P 1'
#
loop_
_entity.id
_entity.type
_entity.pdbx_description
1 polymer ?
#
loop_
_entity_poly.entity_id
_entity_poly.type
_entity_poly.pdbx_seq_one_letter_code
_entity_poly.pdbx_strand_id
1 'polypeptide(L)'
;MTLLRLAHGKANAMSLEFCEALTARFAALSPGRAVVLTAGGHIFSAGVDLLRVSEGGAPYIRKFLPALSTMLSTVFSHPGSVVAAINGHAIAGGCVLACAADKRLMARDGGRIGVTEILVGVPFPPVAMEIMRCAIAPQFFVEAILSGATYTPLEAVARGFIHEIIEPQTLLERAVAAATSLAALPPTAFALSKRQIHAPALERMQRPDLDAAIEQIWTAPETLDHIRGYVARTLRKS
;
A
#
# COMPACT_ATOMS: atom_id res chain seq x y z
N MET A 1 11.22 15.89 -9.65
CA MET A 1 10.53 15.23 -8.52
C MET A 1 9.11 15.74 -8.42
N THR A 2 8.19 14.91 -7.97
CA THR A 2 6.76 15.25 -7.75
C THR A 2 6.37 14.86 -6.33
N LEU A 3 5.70 15.74 -5.62
CA LEU A 3 5.08 15.45 -4.33
C LEU A 3 3.60 15.09 -4.57
N LEU A 4 3.23 13.86 -4.26
CA LEU A 4 1.84 13.40 -4.26
C LEU A 4 1.35 13.29 -2.82
N ARG A 5 0.32 14.06 -2.49
CA ARG A 5 -0.29 14.03 -1.16
C ARG A 5 -1.67 13.37 -1.26
N LEU A 6 -1.82 12.25 -0.54
CA LEU A 6 -3.11 11.59 -0.40
C LEU A 6 -4.06 12.51 0.38
N ALA A 7 -5.24 12.77 -0.18
CA ALA A 7 -6.27 13.63 0.39
C ALA A 7 -7.64 13.08 -0.05
N HIS A 8 -8.04 11.93 0.48
CA HIS A 8 -9.29 11.24 0.15
C HIS A 8 -10.06 10.89 1.42
N GLY A 9 -11.10 11.67 1.71
CA GLY A 9 -11.85 11.52 2.94
C GLY A 9 -10.98 11.69 4.22
N LYS A 10 -11.47 11.20 5.34
CA LYS A 10 -10.79 11.38 6.64
C LYS A 10 -9.56 10.48 6.83
N ALA A 11 -9.55 9.32 6.17
CA ALA A 11 -8.57 8.26 6.45
C ALA A 11 -7.84 7.77 5.19
N ASN A 12 -7.97 8.44 4.05
CA ASN A 12 -7.44 7.99 2.78
C ASN A 12 -7.79 6.52 2.49
N ALA A 13 -9.06 6.15 2.79
CA ALA A 13 -9.57 4.82 2.53
C ALA A 13 -9.66 4.57 1.01
N MET A 14 -9.23 3.39 0.59
CA MET A 14 -9.11 3.04 -0.81
C MET A 14 -10.47 2.60 -1.37
N SER A 15 -11.15 3.53 -2.03
CA SER A 15 -12.31 3.27 -2.88
C SER A 15 -11.86 3.03 -4.33
N LEU A 16 -12.81 2.69 -5.21
CA LEU A 16 -12.57 2.57 -6.64
C LEU A 16 -11.99 3.89 -7.20
N GLU A 17 -12.62 5.01 -6.85
CA GLU A 17 -12.22 6.36 -7.28
C GLU A 17 -10.81 6.73 -6.78
N PHE A 18 -10.45 6.33 -5.55
CA PHE A 18 -9.09 6.51 -5.04
C PHE A 18 -8.08 5.75 -5.90
N CYS A 19 -8.35 4.48 -6.20
CA CYS A 19 -7.46 3.63 -6.99
C CYS A 19 -7.27 4.20 -8.41
N GLU A 20 -8.36 4.58 -9.07
CA GLU A 20 -8.34 5.17 -10.41
C GLU A 20 -7.59 6.51 -10.43
N ALA A 21 -7.86 7.39 -9.45
CA ALA A 21 -7.20 8.69 -9.36
C ALA A 21 -5.69 8.56 -9.14
N LEU A 22 -5.24 7.69 -8.25
CA LEU A 22 -3.80 7.50 -8.00
C LEU A 22 -3.11 6.87 -9.21
N THR A 23 -3.73 5.89 -9.86
CA THR A 23 -3.25 5.30 -11.13
C THR A 23 -3.08 6.38 -12.20
N ALA A 24 -4.10 7.22 -12.40
CA ALA A 24 -4.04 8.30 -13.37
C ALA A 24 -2.95 9.33 -13.05
N ARG A 25 -2.74 9.64 -11.77
CA ARG A 25 -1.66 10.55 -11.34
C ARG A 25 -0.27 10.00 -11.69
N PHE A 26 -0.04 8.72 -11.45
CA PHE A 26 1.24 8.08 -11.82
C PHE A 26 1.41 7.99 -13.34
N ALA A 27 0.35 7.66 -14.08
CA ALA A 27 0.39 7.59 -15.56
C ALA A 27 0.68 8.95 -16.22
N ALA A 28 0.28 10.06 -15.59
CA ALA A 28 0.55 11.42 -16.07
C ALA A 28 1.98 11.91 -15.77
N LEU A 29 2.79 11.16 -15.02
CA LEU A 29 4.17 11.55 -14.73
C LEU A 29 5.08 11.28 -15.94
N SER A 30 6.05 12.16 -16.14
CA SER A 30 7.12 11.87 -17.11
C SER A 30 7.89 10.62 -16.69
N PRO A 31 8.31 9.76 -17.65
CA PRO A 31 9.08 8.57 -17.35
C PRO A 31 10.30 8.87 -16.46
N GLY A 32 10.51 8.07 -15.42
CA GLY A 32 11.64 8.25 -14.50
C GLY A 32 11.49 9.41 -13.49
N ARG A 33 10.35 10.09 -13.45
CA ARG A 33 10.09 11.17 -12.48
C ARG A 33 10.10 10.62 -11.06
N ALA A 34 10.97 11.12 -10.20
CA ALA A 34 10.97 10.76 -8.78
C ALA A 34 9.71 11.27 -8.07
N VAL A 35 9.17 10.45 -7.19
CA VAL A 35 7.91 10.73 -6.45
C VAL A 35 8.16 10.66 -4.95
N VAL A 36 7.64 11.62 -4.21
CA VAL A 36 7.38 11.51 -2.76
C VAL A 36 5.89 11.34 -2.58
N LEU A 37 5.49 10.22 -1.97
CA LEU A 37 4.11 9.92 -1.62
C LEU A 37 3.91 10.12 -0.12
N THR A 38 2.96 10.95 0.26
CA THR A 38 2.62 11.26 1.67
C THR A 38 1.13 11.48 1.81
N ALA A 39 0.66 11.77 3.03
CA ALA A 39 -0.74 12.09 3.27
C ALA A 39 -0.91 13.35 4.13
N GLY A 40 -2.13 13.85 4.20
CA GLY A 40 -2.53 14.85 5.18
C GLY A 40 -3.01 14.22 6.48
N GLY A 41 -2.98 15.00 7.59
CA GLY A 41 -3.48 14.55 8.89
C GLY A 41 -2.62 13.46 9.55
N HIS A 42 -3.28 12.59 10.33
CA HIS A 42 -2.61 11.56 11.16
C HIS A 42 -2.74 10.13 10.60
N ILE A 43 -3.24 9.97 9.39
CA ILE A 43 -3.41 8.67 8.74
C ILE A 43 -2.84 8.75 7.34
N PHE A 44 -1.84 7.91 7.06
CA PHE A 44 -1.33 7.74 5.70
C PHE A 44 -2.39 7.09 4.82
N SER A 45 -2.89 5.91 5.22
CA SER A 45 -4.09 5.28 4.65
C SER A 45 -4.58 4.17 5.58
N ALA A 46 -5.89 4.09 5.77
CA ALA A 46 -6.55 3.02 6.51
C ALA A 46 -6.78 1.74 5.69
N GLY A 47 -6.34 1.71 4.44
CA GLY A 47 -6.56 0.59 3.52
C GLY A 47 -7.91 0.64 2.84
N VAL A 48 -8.44 -0.53 2.47
CA VAL A 48 -9.69 -0.65 1.69
C VAL A 48 -10.88 -0.02 2.39
N ASP A 49 -11.69 0.73 1.64
CA ASP A 49 -12.96 1.28 2.13
C ASP A 49 -13.99 0.17 2.30
N LEU A 50 -13.99 -0.44 3.49
CA LEU A 50 -14.87 -1.56 3.82
C LEU A 50 -16.36 -1.15 3.85
N LEU A 51 -16.68 0.13 4.08
CA LEU A 51 -18.06 0.62 3.97
C LEU A 51 -18.53 0.52 2.52
N ARG A 52 -17.75 1.05 1.58
CA ARG A 52 -18.07 0.98 0.14
C ARG A 52 -18.13 -0.47 -0.36
N VAL A 53 -17.23 -1.35 0.14
CA VAL A 53 -17.27 -2.78 -0.16
C VAL A 53 -18.57 -3.41 0.34
N SER A 54 -18.96 -3.15 1.58
CA SER A 54 -20.16 -3.74 2.18
C SER A 54 -21.47 -3.24 1.57
N GLU A 55 -21.52 -1.95 1.17
CA GLU A 55 -22.67 -1.33 0.51
C GLU A 55 -22.80 -1.76 -0.95
N GLY A 56 -21.68 -1.78 -1.68
CA GLY A 56 -21.66 -2.09 -3.10
C GLY A 56 -21.67 -3.56 -3.44
N GLY A 57 -21.32 -4.42 -2.48
CA GLY A 57 -21.35 -5.87 -2.61
C GLY A 57 -20.52 -6.41 -3.79
N ALA A 58 -20.91 -7.58 -4.30
CA ALA A 58 -20.21 -8.25 -5.39
C ALA A 58 -20.04 -7.40 -6.67
N PRO A 59 -21.02 -6.60 -7.14
CA PRO A 59 -20.83 -5.77 -8.33
C PRO A 59 -19.74 -4.71 -8.17
N TYR A 60 -19.60 -4.15 -6.96
CA TYR A 60 -18.54 -3.19 -6.65
C TYR A 60 -17.17 -3.88 -6.56
N ILE A 61 -17.08 -5.00 -5.84
CA ILE A 61 -15.85 -5.75 -5.63
C ILE A 61 -15.22 -6.18 -6.96
N ARG A 62 -16.02 -6.65 -7.92
CA ARG A 62 -15.54 -7.03 -9.27
C ARG A 62 -14.88 -5.90 -10.05
N LYS A 63 -15.22 -4.65 -9.76
CA LYS A 63 -14.57 -3.47 -10.34
C LYS A 63 -13.39 -3.01 -9.49
N PHE A 64 -13.55 -3.10 -8.18
CA PHE A 64 -12.58 -2.58 -7.21
C PHE A 64 -11.28 -3.40 -7.18
N LEU A 65 -11.35 -4.74 -7.13
CA LEU A 65 -10.14 -5.58 -7.01
C LEU A 65 -9.16 -5.41 -8.20
N PRO A 66 -9.61 -5.38 -9.46
CA PRO A 66 -8.71 -5.08 -10.58
C PRO A 66 -8.14 -3.66 -10.51
N ALA A 67 -8.93 -2.65 -10.10
CA ALA A 67 -8.46 -1.28 -9.95
C ALA A 67 -7.43 -1.15 -8.82
N LEU A 68 -7.63 -1.82 -7.68
CA LEU A 68 -6.67 -1.90 -6.59
C LEU A 68 -5.35 -2.53 -7.05
N SER A 69 -5.43 -3.67 -7.73
CA SER A 69 -4.25 -4.37 -8.26
C SER A 69 -3.50 -3.51 -9.28
N THR A 70 -4.21 -2.83 -10.17
CA THR A 70 -3.61 -1.90 -11.15
C THR A 70 -2.91 -0.73 -10.47
N MET A 71 -3.54 -0.10 -9.50
CA MET A 71 -2.94 1.00 -8.73
C MET A 71 -1.65 0.58 -8.02
N LEU A 72 -1.68 -0.53 -7.28
CA LEU A 72 -0.52 -1.04 -6.55
C LEU A 72 0.62 -1.41 -7.49
N SER A 73 0.32 -2.12 -8.59
CA SER A 73 1.29 -2.48 -9.62
C SER A 73 1.89 -1.24 -10.29
N THR A 74 1.08 -0.21 -10.57
CA THR A 74 1.54 1.06 -11.17
C THR A 74 2.55 1.76 -10.27
N VAL A 75 2.29 1.84 -8.97
CA VAL A 75 3.23 2.45 -8.00
C VAL A 75 4.51 1.63 -7.90
N PHE A 76 4.40 0.31 -7.75
CA PHE A 76 5.51 -0.62 -7.59
C PHE A 76 6.43 -0.66 -8.81
N SER A 77 5.87 -0.65 -10.02
CA SER A 77 6.62 -0.73 -11.28
C SER A 77 7.05 0.63 -11.85
N HIS A 78 6.71 1.76 -11.15
CA HIS A 78 7.07 3.09 -11.64
C HIS A 78 8.58 3.20 -11.90
N PRO A 79 9.02 3.62 -13.10
CA PRO A 79 10.44 3.57 -13.49
C PRO A 79 11.34 4.56 -12.73
N GLY A 80 10.77 5.62 -12.16
CA GLY A 80 11.48 6.53 -11.26
C GLY A 80 11.44 6.04 -9.80
N SER A 81 12.19 6.72 -8.95
CA SER A 81 12.16 6.42 -7.50
C SER A 81 10.83 6.87 -6.87
N VAL A 82 10.29 6.04 -6.00
CA VAL A 82 9.14 6.34 -5.14
C VAL A 82 9.58 6.31 -3.69
N VAL A 83 9.38 7.40 -2.97
CA VAL A 83 9.67 7.50 -1.53
C VAL A 83 8.35 7.70 -0.79
N ALA A 84 7.99 6.78 0.09
CA ALA A 84 6.84 6.94 0.98
C ALA A 84 7.26 7.67 2.25
N ALA A 85 6.66 8.83 2.49
CA ALA A 85 6.74 9.59 3.74
C ALA A 85 5.48 9.30 4.57
N ILE A 86 5.58 8.29 5.44
CA ILE A 86 4.46 7.73 6.21
C ILE A 86 4.27 8.59 7.46
N ASN A 87 3.38 9.56 7.36
CA ASN A 87 3.13 10.57 8.39
C ASN A 87 2.14 10.10 9.48
N GLY A 88 1.53 8.93 9.32
CA GLY A 88 0.50 8.41 10.21
C GLY A 88 0.26 6.93 9.99
N HIS A 89 -0.84 6.42 10.51
CA HIS A 89 -1.21 5.01 10.37
C HIS A 89 -1.24 4.57 8.91
N ALA A 90 -0.61 3.42 8.61
CA ALA A 90 -0.61 2.76 7.31
C ALA A 90 -1.09 1.31 7.50
N ILE A 91 -2.40 1.08 7.35
CA ILE A 91 -3.05 -0.18 7.72
C ILE A 91 -3.58 -0.90 6.48
N ALA A 92 -3.52 -2.22 6.47
CA ALA A 92 -4.05 -3.08 5.39
C ALA A 92 -3.52 -2.63 4.01
N GLY A 93 -4.38 -2.39 3.03
CA GLY A 93 -3.97 -1.86 1.72
C GLY A 93 -3.12 -0.59 1.80
N GLY A 94 -3.26 0.23 2.87
CA GLY A 94 -2.41 1.41 3.11
C GLY A 94 -0.95 1.03 3.42
N CYS A 95 -0.75 -0.06 4.15
CA CYS A 95 0.57 -0.66 4.36
C CYS A 95 1.14 -1.18 3.05
N VAL A 96 0.34 -1.89 2.25
CA VAL A 96 0.76 -2.40 0.94
C VAL A 96 1.18 -1.27 0.01
N LEU A 97 0.39 -0.18 -0.03
CA LEU A 97 0.73 1.01 -0.83
C LEU A 97 2.07 1.64 -0.38
N ALA A 98 2.29 1.77 0.93
CA ALA A 98 3.56 2.23 1.44
C ALA A 98 4.72 1.29 1.04
N CYS A 99 4.50 -0.02 1.13
CA CYS A 99 5.47 -1.05 0.77
C CYS A 99 5.75 -1.14 -0.74
N ALA A 100 4.87 -0.62 -1.60
CA ALA A 100 5.12 -0.50 -3.03
C ALA A 100 6.19 0.57 -3.38
N ALA A 101 6.58 1.42 -2.42
CA ALA A 101 7.63 2.41 -2.60
C ALA A 101 9.04 1.82 -2.41
N ASP A 102 10.02 2.37 -3.16
CA ASP A 102 11.43 1.98 -3.09
C ASP A 102 12.07 2.32 -1.74
N LYS A 103 11.68 3.45 -1.15
CA LYS A 103 12.13 3.87 0.16
C LYS A 103 10.96 4.31 1.03
N ARG A 104 10.95 3.88 2.28
CA ARG A 104 9.87 4.08 3.24
C ARG A 104 10.42 4.72 4.51
N LEU A 105 9.94 5.93 4.78
CA LEU A 105 10.29 6.72 5.97
C LEU A 105 9.01 6.88 6.79
N MET A 106 9.05 6.66 8.09
CA MET A 106 7.88 6.78 8.95
C MET A 106 8.15 7.74 10.10
N ALA A 107 7.17 8.57 10.40
CA ALA A 107 7.22 9.44 11.57
C ALA A 107 7.37 8.62 12.86
N ARG A 108 8.19 9.08 13.81
CA ARG A 108 8.41 8.42 15.11
C ARG A 108 7.11 8.15 15.84
N ASP A 109 6.20 9.12 15.82
CA ASP A 109 4.88 9.03 16.43
C ASP A 109 3.79 8.73 15.39
N GLY A 110 4.17 8.11 14.25
CA GLY A 110 3.33 7.87 13.07
C GLY A 110 2.27 6.79 13.26
N GLY A 111 2.04 6.33 14.48
CA GLY A 111 1.04 5.32 14.75
C GLY A 111 1.51 3.90 14.45
N ARG A 112 0.75 3.14 13.66
CA ARG A 112 1.03 1.73 13.39
C ARG A 112 1.02 1.43 11.89
N ILE A 113 1.80 0.43 11.49
CA ILE A 113 1.85 -0.09 10.13
C ILE A 113 1.68 -1.62 10.16
N GLY A 114 0.96 -2.17 9.20
CA GLY A 114 0.78 -3.63 9.10
C GLY A 114 -0.43 -3.99 8.27
N VAL A 115 -0.56 -5.29 7.99
CA VAL A 115 -1.61 -5.84 7.13
C VAL A 115 -2.60 -6.62 7.98
N THR A 116 -3.88 -6.29 7.86
CA THR A 116 -4.96 -6.78 8.73
C THR A 116 -6.06 -7.52 7.96
N GLU A 117 -5.82 -7.83 6.70
CA GLU A 117 -6.79 -8.43 5.78
C GLU A 117 -7.36 -9.74 6.32
N ILE A 118 -6.52 -10.57 6.96
CA ILE A 118 -6.95 -11.85 7.54
C ILE A 118 -7.99 -11.66 8.67
N LEU A 119 -7.91 -10.55 9.42
CA LEU A 119 -8.89 -10.23 10.47
C LEU A 119 -10.23 -9.81 9.90
N VAL A 120 -10.22 -9.28 8.68
CA VAL A 120 -11.42 -8.89 7.93
C VAL A 120 -12.01 -10.11 7.18
N GLY A 121 -11.27 -11.21 7.09
CA GLY A 121 -11.68 -12.45 6.42
C GLY A 121 -11.47 -12.41 4.91
N VAL A 122 -10.58 -11.58 4.42
CA VAL A 122 -10.30 -11.45 2.98
C VAL A 122 -8.86 -11.82 2.63
N PRO A 123 -8.65 -12.58 1.54
CA PRO A 123 -7.31 -12.90 1.05
C PRO A 123 -6.69 -11.72 0.30
N PHE A 124 -5.35 -11.73 0.23
CA PHE A 124 -4.58 -10.75 -0.52
C PHE A 124 -4.66 -11.02 -2.03
N PRO A 125 -4.89 -9.98 -2.86
CA PRO A 125 -4.59 -10.08 -4.29
C PRO A 125 -3.11 -10.44 -4.53
N PRO A 126 -2.76 -11.18 -5.60
CA PRO A 126 -1.38 -11.57 -5.89
C PRO A 126 -0.42 -10.38 -5.91
N VAL A 127 -0.86 -9.24 -6.45
CA VAL A 127 -0.07 -8.00 -6.46
C VAL A 127 0.29 -7.55 -5.04
N ALA A 128 -0.67 -7.52 -4.14
CA ALA A 128 -0.44 -7.13 -2.75
C ALA A 128 0.50 -8.11 -2.04
N MET A 129 0.29 -9.41 -2.23
CA MET A 129 1.13 -10.46 -1.64
C MET A 129 2.59 -10.33 -2.07
N GLU A 130 2.85 -10.11 -3.36
CA GLU A 130 4.21 -10.01 -3.88
C GLU A 130 4.92 -8.69 -3.49
N ILE A 131 4.20 -7.58 -3.42
CA ILE A 131 4.72 -6.32 -2.85
C ILE A 131 5.17 -6.55 -1.40
N MET A 132 4.34 -7.19 -0.58
CA MET A 132 4.69 -7.48 0.81
C MET A 132 5.88 -8.43 0.91
N ARG A 133 5.99 -9.43 0.01
CA ARG A 133 7.13 -10.34 -0.06
C ARG A 133 8.44 -9.63 -0.39
N CYS A 134 8.39 -8.58 -1.21
CA CYS A 134 9.57 -7.76 -1.52
C CYS A 134 9.96 -6.81 -0.37
N ALA A 135 9.00 -6.42 0.46
CA ALA A 135 9.22 -5.42 1.50
C ALA A 135 9.64 -6.01 2.85
N ILE A 136 9.02 -7.13 3.25
CA ILE A 136 9.21 -7.73 4.58
C ILE A 136 10.43 -8.65 4.56
N ALA A 137 11.24 -8.60 5.60
CA ALA A 137 12.35 -9.54 5.78
C ALA A 137 11.81 -10.99 5.85
N PRO A 138 12.43 -11.94 5.12
CA PRO A 138 11.86 -13.27 4.90
C PRO A 138 11.42 -14.02 6.17
N GLN A 139 12.19 -13.88 7.26
CA GLN A 139 11.90 -14.54 8.54
C GLN A 139 10.62 -14.04 9.22
N PHE A 140 10.15 -12.84 8.89
CA PHE A 140 8.93 -12.25 9.46
C PHE A 140 7.73 -12.29 8.50
N PHE A 141 7.92 -12.72 7.26
CA PHE A 141 6.90 -12.63 6.22
C PHE A 141 5.63 -13.42 6.57
N VAL A 142 5.78 -14.67 6.96
CA VAL A 142 4.63 -15.55 7.27
C VAL A 142 3.86 -15.03 8.48
N GLU A 143 4.57 -14.65 9.55
CA GLU A 143 3.94 -14.05 10.74
C GLU A 143 3.18 -12.78 10.37
N ALA A 144 3.81 -11.86 9.64
CA ALA A 144 3.22 -10.58 9.28
C ALA A 144 1.93 -10.72 8.46
N ILE A 145 1.88 -11.70 7.54
CA ILE A 145 0.70 -11.93 6.68
C ILE A 145 -0.43 -12.66 7.43
N LEU A 146 -0.10 -13.69 8.21
CA LEU A 146 -1.11 -14.59 8.78
C LEU A 146 -1.60 -14.18 10.17
N SER A 147 -0.90 -13.27 10.87
CA SER A 147 -1.34 -12.82 12.20
C SER A 147 -2.32 -11.66 12.17
N GLY A 148 -2.34 -10.86 11.09
CA GLY A 148 -3.08 -9.60 11.06
C GLY A 148 -2.52 -8.53 12.02
N ALA A 149 -1.28 -8.70 12.47
CA ALA A 149 -0.65 -7.80 13.42
C ALA A 149 -0.28 -6.44 12.77
N THR A 150 -0.29 -5.42 13.60
CA THR A 150 0.24 -4.10 13.25
C THR A 150 1.40 -3.76 14.18
N TYR A 151 2.36 -3.02 13.69
CA TYR A 151 3.65 -2.77 14.33
C TYR A 151 3.86 -1.28 14.60
N THR A 152 4.54 -0.97 15.70
CA THR A 152 5.08 0.37 15.95
C THR A 152 6.22 0.67 14.96
N PRO A 153 6.64 1.95 14.79
CA PRO A 153 7.75 2.27 13.89
C PRO A 153 9.03 1.48 14.20
N LEU A 154 9.35 1.26 15.47
CA LEU A 154 10.54 0.51 15.88
C LEU A 154 10.46 -0.98 15.48
N GLU A 155 9.33 -1.61 15.71
CA GLU A 155 9.08 -3.00 15.29
C GLU A 155 9.07 -3.14 13.76
N ALA A 156 8.56 -2.12 13.07
CA ALA A 156 8.44 -2.08 11.61
C ALA A 156 9.80 -1.98 10.90
N VAL A 157 10.77 -1.24 11.44
CA VAL A 157 12.16 -1.21 10.94
C VAL A 157 12.77 -2.61 11.02
N ALA A 158 12.65 -3.28 12.16
CA ALA A 158 13.22 -4.60 12.37
C ALA A 158 12.66 -5.67 11.40
N ARG A 159 11.41 -5.48 10.95
CA ARG A 159 10.71 -6.39 10.05
C ARG A 159 10.79 -6.02 8.56
N GLY A 160 11.38 -4.87 8.23
CA GLY A 160 11.54 -4.41 6.86
C GLY A 160 10.37 -3.61 6.30
N PHE A 161 9.29 -3.36 7.07
CA PHE A 161 8.18 -2.52 6.60
C PHE A 161 8.62 -1.08 6.27
N ILE A 162 9.56 -0.54 7.04
CA ILE A 162 10.12 0.79 6.83
C ILE A 162 11.65 0.75 6.93
N HIS A 163 12.31 1.77 6.38
CA HIS A 163 13.77 1.87 6.35
C HIS A 163 14.32 2.83 7.41
N GLU A 164 13.58 3.91 7.72
CA GLU A 164 14.03 4.95 8.65
C GLU A 164 12.84 5.44 9.49
N ILE A 165 13.12 5.73 10.76
CA ILE A 165 12.22 6.46 11.66
C ILE A 165 12.70 7.91 11.70
N ILE A 166 11.79 8.86 11.45
CA ILE A 166 12.11 10.28 11.32
C ILE A 166 11.23 11.08 12.28
N GLU A 167 11.76 12.15 12.83
CA GLU A 167 10.93 13.08 13.62
C GLU A 167 9.83 13.69 12.75
N PRO A 168 8.58 13.79 13.24
CA PRO A 168 7.44 14.21 12.42
C PRO A 168 7.65 15.52 11.67
N GLN A 169 8.32 16.48 12.31
CA GLN A 169 8.54 17.82 11.79
C GLN A 169 9.48 17.85 10.57
N THR A 170 10.40 16.86 10.47
CA THR A 170 11.40 16.78 9.40
C THR A 170 11.12 15.64 8.42
N LEU A 171 10.03 14.89 8.60
CA LEU A 171 9.70 13.73 7.77
C LEU A 171 9.64 14.08 6.28
N LEU A 172 8.90 15.12 5.92
CA LEU A 172 8.73 15.52 4.52
C LEU A 172 10.03 16.00 3.91
N GLU A 173 10.79 16.82 4.63
CA GLU A 173 12.10 17.31 4.21
C GLU A 173 13.07 16.14 3.94
N ARG A 174 13.13 15.18 4.87
CA ARG A 174 13.96 13.99 4.74
C ARG A 174 13.56 13.10 3.55
N ALA A 175 12.24 12.96 3.30
CA ALA A 175 11.73 12.21 2.15
C ALA A 175 12.08 12.91 0.82
N VAL A 176 11.95 14.23 0.78
CA VAL A 176 12.36 15.06 -0.39
C VAL A 176 13.85 14.91 -0.65
N ALA A 177 14.68 14.99 0.38
CA ALA A 177 16.13 14.80 0.25
C ALA A 177 16.47 13.39 -0.28
N ALA A 178 15.80 12.34 0.24
CA ALA A 178 15.98 10.98 -0.23
C ALA A 178 15.57 10.81 -1.71
N ALA A 179 14.41 11.36 -2.10
CA ALA A 179 13.96 11.33 -3.48
C ALA A 179 14.87 12.08 -4.43
N THR A 180 15.41 13.23 -3.99
CA THR A 180 16.36 14.02 -4.75
C THR A 180 17.67 13.27 -4.97
N SER A 181 18.20 12.62 -3.92
CA SER A 181 19.42 11.80 -4.03
C SER A 181 19.24 10.64 -5.00
N LEU A 182 18.10 9.95 -4.95
CA LEU A 182 17.80 8.87 -5.90
C LEU A 182 17.59 9.37 -7.34
N ALA A 183 16.99 10.56 -7.50
CA ALA A 183 16.78 11.17 -8.81
C ALA A 183 18.08 11.69 -9.46
N ALA A 184 19.14 11.87 -8.70
CA ALA A 184 20.46 12.25 -9.21
C ALA A 184 21.23 11.07 -9.83
N LEU A 185 20.76 9.82 -9.62
CA LEU A 185 21.35 8.64 -10.23
C LEU A 185 21.02 8.56 -11.72
N PRO A 186 21.87 7.92 -12.54
CA PRO A 186 21.60 7.71 -13.97
C PRO A 186 20.24 7.04 -14.20
N PRO A 187 19.25 7.71 -14.81
CA PRO A 187 17.86 7.25 -14.79
C PRO A 187 17.63 5.92 -15.51
N THR A 188 18.35 5.68 -16.61
CA THR A 188 18.26 4.42 -17.35
C THR A 188 18.79 3.23 -16.54
N ALA A 189 19.93 3.42 -15.85
CA ALA A 189 20.50 2.38 -14.99
C ALA A 189 19.59 2.10 -13.79
N PHE A 190 19.06 3.15 -13.14
CA PHE A 190 18.11 3.01 -12.04
C PHE A 190 16.86 2.23 -12.47
N ALA A 191 16.21 2.66 -13.56
CA ALA A 191 14.98 2.03 -14.04
C ALA A 191 15.19 0.56 -14.43
N LEU A 192 16.31 0.23 -15.10
CA LEU A 192 16.63 -1.14 -15.49
C LEU A 192 16.91 -2.03 -14.27
N SER A 193 17.72 -1.55 -13.32
CA SER A 193 18.02 -2.27 -12.07
C SER A 193 16.76 -2.52 -11.24
N LYS A 194 15.91 -1.50 -11.08
CA LYS A 194 14.61 -1.65 -10.42
C LYS A 194 13.74 -2.70 -11.11
N ARG A 195 13.64 -2.66 -12.44
CA ARG A 195 12.90 -3.66 -13.21
C ARG A 195 13.44 -5.07 -13.00
N GLN A 196 14.78 -5.25 -12.97
CA GLN A 196 15.39 -6.55 -12.71
C GLN A 196 15.11 -7.06 -11.29
N ILE A 197 15.17 -6.18 -10.28
CA ILE A 197 14.85 -6.53 -8.90
C ILE A 197 13.37 -6.96 -8.78
N HIS A 198 12.47 -6.26 -9.46
CA HIS A 198 11.03 -6.51 -9.38
C HIS A 198 10.54 -7.61 -10.33
N ALA A 199 11.30 -8.01 -11.36
CA ALA A 199 10.86 -8.95 -12.38
C ALA A 199 10.27 -10.24 -11.81
N PRO A 200 10.91 -10.95 -10.86
CA PRO A 200 10.33 -12.18 -10.32
C PRO A 200 9.00 -11.96 -9.58
N ALA A 201 8.82 -10.80 -8.94
CA ALA A 201 7.56 -10.45 -8.28
C ALA A 201 6.48 -10.13 -9.32
N LEU A 202 6.81 -9.34 -10.35
CA LEU A 202 5.89 -8.99 -11.43
C LEU A 202 5.38 -10.22 -12.19
N GLU A 203 6.23 -11.23 -12.40
CA GLU A 203 5.83 -12.52 -12.98
C GLU A 203 4.84 -13.26 -12.06
N ARG A 204 5.11 -13.32 -10.75
CA ARG A 204 4.22 -13.97 -9.77
C ARG A 204 2.93 -13.21 -9.50
N MET A 205 2.86 -11.93 -9.81
CA MET A 205 1.63 -11.14 -9.76
C MET A 205 0.61 -11.55 -10.83
N GLN A 206 1.05 -12.19 -11.91
CA GLN A 206 0.18 -12.61 -13.02
C GLN A 206 -0.39 -14.00 -12.75
N ARG A 207 -1.41 -14.08 -11.90
CA ARG A 207 -2.03 -15.32 -11.45
C ARG A 207 -3.56 -15.26 -11.57
N PRO A 208 -4.09 -15.36 -12.80
CA PRO A 208 -5.54 -15.29 -13.03
C PRO A 208 -6.33 -16.38 -12.30
N ASP A 209 -5.70 -17.52 -12.01
CA ASP A 209 -6.27 -18.60 -11.18
C ASP A 209 -6.50 -18.14 -9.73
N LEU A 210 -5.53 -17.42 -9.16
CA LEU A 210 -5.68 -16.85 -7.81
C LEU A 210 -6.62 -15.64 -7.80
N ASP A 211 -6.57 -14.78 -8.82
CA ASP A 211 -7.48 -13.63 -8.94
C ASP A 211 -8.94 -14.08 -8.93
N ALA A 212 -9.28 -15.14 -9.67
CA ALA A 212 -10.63 -15.70 -9.69
C ALA A 212 -11.04 -16.28 -8.33
N ALA A 213 -10.15 -17.04 -7.67
CA ALA A 213 -10.41 -17.59 -6.35
C ALA A 213 -10.57 -16.50 -5.28
N ILE A 214 -9.77 -15.45 -5.35
CA ILE A 214 -9.84 -14.30 -4.45
C ILE A 214 -11.14 -13.54 -4.66
N GLU A 215 -11.53 -13.25 -5.90
CA GLU A 215 -12.81 -12.61 -6.21
C GLU A 215 -13.98 -13.42 -5.66
N GLN A 216 -13.96 -14.74 -5.82
CA GLN A 216 -14.98 -15.62 -5.28
C GLN A 216 -15.13 -15.48 -3.76
N ILE A 217 -14.01 -15.45 -3.01
CA ILE A 217 -14.02 -15.28 -1.55
C ILE A 217 -14.52 -13.89 -1.18
N TRP A 218 -14.00 -12.83 -1.81
CA TRP A 218 -14.40 -11.45 -1.52
C TRP A 218 -15.89 -11.19 -1.79
N THR A 219 -16.48 -11.87 -2.79
CA THR A 219 -17.89 -11.70 -3.18
C THR A 219 -18.85 -12.65 -2.47
N ALA A 220 -18.33 -13.59 -1.67
CA ALA A 220 -19.14 -14.55 -0.94
C ALA A 220 -20.01 -13.85 0.12
N PRO A 221 -21.29 -14.27 0.27
CA PRO A 221 -22.20 -13.66 1.25
C PRO A 221 -21.65 -13.68 2.68
N GLU A 222 -21.05 -14.79 3.10
CA GLU A 222 -20.44 -14.96 4.42
C GLU A 222 -19.27 -14.00 4.67
N THR A 223 -18.46 -13.72 3.65
CA THR A 223 -17.37 -12.72 3.73
C THR A 223 -17.95 -11.32 3.87
N LEU A 224 -18.97 -10.98 3.10
CA LEU A 224 -19.64 -9.67 3.21
C LEU A 224 -20.28 -9.47 4.58
N ASP A 225 -20.90 -10.51 5.16
CA ASP A 225 -21.44 -10.47 6.51
C ASP A 225 -20.35 -10.29 7.56
N HIS A 226 -19.22 -10.97 7.40
CA HIS A 226 -18.06 -10.79 8.28
C HIS A 226 -17.51 -9.37 8.21
N ILE A 227 -17.37 -8.79 7.01
CA ILE A 227 -16.96 -7.39 6.79
C ILE A 227 -17.91 -6.42 7.49
N ARG A 228 -19.24 -6.58 7.33
CA ARG A 228 -20.23 -5.75 8.02
C ARG A 228 -20.09 -5.82 9.54
N GLY A 229 -19.93 -7.02 10.07
CA GLY A 229 -19.69 -7.24 11.51
C GLY A 229 -18.40 -6.58 11.99
N TYR A 230 -17.32 -6.66 11.22
CA TYR A 230 -16.04 -6.01 11.54
C TYR A 230 -16.18 -4.48 11.56
N VAL A 231 -16.77 -3.89 10.53
CA VAL A 231 -17.03 -2.45 10.42
C VAL A 231 -17.89 -1.95 11.59
N ALA A 232 -18.98 -2.64 11.91
CA ALA A 232 -19.86 -2.27 13.04
C ALA A 232 -19.14 -2.25 14.39
N ARG A 233 -18.21 -3.18 14.61
CA ARG A 233 -17.40 -3.23 15.85
C ARG A 233 -16.34 -2.14 15.88
N THR A 234 -15.74 -1.81 14.74
CA THR A 234 -14.67 -0.80 14.66
C THR A 234 -15.20 0.61 14.82
N LEU A 235 -16.32 0.93 14.14
CA LEU A 235 -16.93 2.27 14.20
C LEU A 235 -17.60 2.57 15.57
N ARG A 236 -17.94 1.56 16.37
CA ARG A 236 -18.46 1.78 17.74
C ARG A 236 -17.38 2.14 18.75
N LYS A 237 -16.10 2.00 18.39
CA LYS A 237 -14.95 2.28 19.28
C LYS A 237 -14.23 3.59 18.93
N SER A 238 -14.62 4.26 17.86
CA SER A 238 -14.13 5.57 17.42
C SER A 238 -15.18 6.66 17.69
#